data_f09570c0ae5183b0cbe9482fd140f28a
#
_entry.id   f09570c0ae5183b0cbe9482fd140f28a
#
_cell.length_a   1.000
_cell.length_b   1.000
_cell.length_c   1.000
_cell.angle_alpha   90.00
_cell.angle_beta   90.00
_cell.angle_gamma   90.00
#
_symmetry.space_group_name_H-M   'P 1'
#
loop_
_entity.id
_entity.type
_entity.pdbx_description
1 polymer ?
#
loop_
_entity_poly.entity_id
_entity_poly.type
_entity_poly.pdbx_seq_one_letter_code
_entity_poly.pdbx_strand_id
1 'polypeptide(L)'
;RFDIGNRMPCRAEESTAREHDSRMAEKLLPDEPEGIDVWDRAYFDLKRLDSWDQAGRWFVMRIRSNTVLSNPKALRRWPVDDSNVVEDVTAVLGCEAKQTQRRFRVVTFLDSKGNFIRVATNLVFLSAETIAAIYKERWQIELFFRWIKQHLNVKRLFGTSPNAVYNQLYGALIAYVLLRWLYQEAKPTWRCVNLSFTDFLRKLRLGQLPTEVAYSLVQLLSTRRCLLLNIG
;
A
#
# COMPACT_ATOMS: atom_id res chain seq x y z
N ARG A 1 5.39 1.49 4.80
CA ARG A 1 5.22 1.16 3.39
C ARG A 1 4.68 -0.25 3.25
N PHE A 2 3.81 -0.47 2.28
CA PHE A 2 3.17 -1.77 2.02
C PHE A 2 3.26 -2.09 0.53
N ASP A 3 3.82 -3.25 0.22
CA ASP A 3 3.84 -3.78 -1.14
C ASP A 3 2.48 -4.41 -1.46
N ILE A 4 1.75 -3.80 -2.38
CA ILE A 4 0.41 -4.24 -2.76
C ILE A 4 0.46 -5.57 -3.54
N GLY A 5 1.45 -5.75 -4.41
CA GLY A 5 1.62 -6.97 -5.21
C GLY A 5 1.80 -8.21 -4.34
N ASN A 6 2.72 -8.13 -3.40
CA ASN A 6 3.02 -9.22 -2.48
C ASN A 6 2.12 -9.20 -1.22
N ARG A 7 1.34 -8.14 -1.03
CA ARG A 7 0.54 -7.91 0.19
C ARG A 7 1.38 -8.01 1.46
N MET A 8 2.56 -7.38 1.44
CA MET A 8 3.54 -7.42 2.52
C MET A 8 3.94 -6.02 3.00
N PRO A 9 4.08 -5.80 4.32
CA PRO A 9 4.75 -4.62 4.81
C PRO A 9 6.25 -4.72 4.48
N CYS A 10 6.82 -3.70 3.85
CA CYS A 10 8.24 -3.66 3.47
C CYS A 10 9.03 -2.62 4.26
N ARG A 11 8.36 -1.64 4.86
CA ARG A 11 9.01 -0.67 5.74
C ARG A 11 8.02 -0.13 6.77
N ALA A 12 8.46 -0.02 8.03
CA ALA A 12 7.72 0.60 9.11
C ALA A 12 8.63 1.61 9.81
N GLU A 13 8.10 2.79 10.11
CA GLU A 13 8.82 3.85 10.80
C GLU A 13 8.02 4.25 12.03
N GLU A 14 8.73 4.49 13.11
CA GLU A 14 8.17 4.95 14.37
C GLU A 14 8.05 6.48 14.35
N SER A 15 6.93 6.98 14.82
CA SER A 15 6.76 8.41 15.05
C SER A 15 5.98 8.66 16.35
N THR A 16 6.22 9.79 16.97
CA THR A 16 5.40 10.25 18.08
C THR A 16 4.05 10.76 17.55
N ALA A 17 2.99 10.65 18.35
CA ALA A 17 1.66 11.15 17.98
C ALA A 17 1.62 12.66 17.65
N ARG A 18 2.70 13.40 17.92
CA ARG A 18 2.86 14.84 17.62
C ARG A 18 3.51 15.11 16.26
N GLU A 19 4.16 14.12 15.66
CA GLU A 19 4.71 14.27 14.30
C GLU A 19 3.61 14.07 13.27
N HIS A 20 3.47 15.03 12.36
CA HIS A 20 2.55 14.89 11.24
C HIS A 20 3.03 13.81 10.29
N ASP A 21 2.14 12.90 9.88
CA ASP A 21 2.39 11.83 8.91
C ASP A 21 3.12 12.32 7.64
N SER A 22 2.86 13.55 7.24
CA SER A 22 3.52 14.19 6.11
C SER A 22 5.06 14.19 6.20
N ARG A 23 5.64 14.31 7.40
CA ARG A 23 7.11 14.32 7.58
C ARG A 23 7.71 12.92 7.45
N MET A 24 6.90 11.89 7.66
CA MET A 24 7.35 10.50 7.58
C MET A 24 7.45 9.97 6.15
N ALA A 25 6.86 10.70 5.16
CA ALA A 25 6.84 10.25 3.78
C ALA A 25 8.25 9.92 3.25
N GLU A 26 9.22 10.80 3.47
CA GLU A 26 10.60 10.62 2.97
C GLU A 26 11.29 9.40 3.60
N LYS A 27 11.01 9.13 4.89
CA LYS A 27 11.56 7.95 5.58
C LYS A 27 10.96 6.64 5.08
N LEU A 28 9.75 6.69 4.51
CA LEU A 28 9.04 5.50 3.98
C LEU A 28 9.39 5.17 2.54
N LEU A 29 10.03 6.10 1.82
CA LEU A 29 10.49 5.85 0.44
C LEU A 29 11.63 4.83 0.41
N PRO A 30 11.74 4.01 -0.63
CA PRO A 30 12.94 3.24 -0.90
C PRO A 30 14.07 4.17 -1.36
N ASP A 31 15.31 3.76 -1.18
CA ASP A 31 16.48 4.54 -1.62
C ASP A 31 16.46 4.73 -3.14
N GLU A 32 16.16 3.65 -3.87
CA GLU A 32 15.95 3.69 -5.32
C GLU A 32 14.46 3.71 -5.68
N PRO A 33 14.08 4.39 -6.78
CA PRO A 33 12.71 4.37 -7.28
C PRO A 33 12.29 2.96 -7.72
N GLU A 34 11.25 2.43 -7.08
CA GLU A 34 10.70 1.10 -7.37
C GLU A 34 9.19 1.19 -7.59
N GLY A 35 8.75 0.90 -8.82
CA GLY A 35 7.32 0.83 -9.13
C GLY A 35 6.59 2.17 -8.97
N ILE A 36 5.32 2.11 -8.60
CA ILE A 36 4.44 3.28 -8.44
C ILE A 36 4.11 3.46 -6.96
N ASP A 37 4.49 4.60 -6.40
CA ASP A 37 4.17 4.95 -5.02
C ASP A 37 2.76 5.55 -4.92
N VAL A 38 1.90 4.97 -4.08
CA VAL A 38 0.51 5.41 -3.89
C VAL A 38 0.33 6.02 -2.51
N TRP A 39 -0.11 7.28 -2.46
CA TRP A 39 -0.13 8.07 -1.23
C TRP A 39 -1.50 8.62 -0.89
N ASP A 40 -1.82 8.66 0.40
CA ASP A 40 -3.02 9.31 0.91
C ASP A 40 -2.84 10.84 0.99
N ARG A 41 -3.97 11.53 1.11
CA ARG A 41 -4.07 12.98 1.28
C ARG A 41 -3.26 13.53 2.47
N ALA A 42 -3.04 12.74 3.53
CA ALA A 42 -2.24 13.13 4.69
C ALA A 42 -0.78 13.46 4.31
N TYR A 43 -0.27 12.84 3.26
CA TYR A 43 1.10 13.02 2.76
C TYR A 43 1.24 14.10 1.70
N PHE A 44 0.14 14.77 1.31
CA PHE A 44 0.14 15.74 0.23
C PHE A 44 0.92 17.00 0.56
N ASP A 45 1.95 17.30 -0.24
CA ASP A 45 2.73 18.52 -0.25
C ASP A 45 3.16 18.86 -1.69
N LEU A 46 3.03 20.15 -2.08
CA LEU A 46 3.32 20.60 -3.45
C LEU A 46 4.80 20.46 -3.82
N LYS A 47 5.70 20.83 -2.90
CA LYS A 47 7.16 20.74 -3.15
C LYS A 47 7.60 19.27 -3.30
N ARG A 48 6.95 18.37 -2.56
CA ARG A 48 7.22 16.94 -2.62
C ARG A 48 6.89 16.36 -3.98
N LEU A 49 5.80 16.77 -4.61
CA LEU A 49 5.47 16.31 -5.96
C LEU A 49 6.57 16.67 -6.97
N ASP A 50 7.08 17.91 -6.90
CA ASP A 50 8.18 18.36 -7.76
C ASP A 50 9.47 17.56 -7.49
N SER A 51 9.83 17.35 -6.20
CA SER A 51 11.05 16.63 -5.84
C SER A 51 10.99 15.16 -6.25
N TRP A 52 9.84 14.50 -6.09
CA TRP A 52 9.68 13.10 -6.50
C TRP A 52 9.72 12.92 -8.01
N ASP A 53 9.10 13.85 -8.76
CA ASP A 53 9.18 13.82 -10.21
C ASP A 53 10.61 14.06 -10.71
N GLN A 54 11.35 14.99 -10.10
CA GLN A 54 12.77 15.22 -10.39
C GLN A 54 13.65 13.99 -10.10
N ALA A 55 13.30 13.25 -9.05
CA ALA A 55 13.98 12.01 -8.69
C ALA A 55 13.57 10.80 -9.54
N GLY A 56 12.73 10.99 -10.57
CA GLY A 56 12.27 9.91 -11.45
C GLY A 56 11.30 8.93 -10.78
N ARG A 57 10.67 9.31 -9.68
CA ARG A 57 9.69 8.44 -8.98
C ARG A 57 8.33 8.55 -9.62
N TRP A 58 7.71 7.40 -9.89
CA TRP A 58 6.31 7.33 -10.31
C TRP A 58 5.40 7.35 -9.11
N PHE A 59 4.37 8.19 -9.13
CA PHE A 59 3.46 8.29 -7.99
C PHE A 59 2.00 8.54 -8.39
N VAL A 60 1.09 8.14 -7.50
CA VAL A 60 -0.33 8.53 -7.48
C VAL A 60 -0.63 9.09 -6.09
N MET A 61 -0.80 10.40 -5.99
CA MET A 61 -1.00 11.13 -4.73
C MET A 61 -2.41 11.69 -4.65
N ARG A 62 -3.18 11.32 -3.61
CA ARG A 62 -4.46 11.97 -3.36
C ARG A 62 -4.24 13.41 -2.93
N ILE A 63 -4.85 14.36 -3.62
CA ILE A 63 -4.79 15.78 -3.32
C ILE A 63 -6.00 16.23 -2.50
N ARG A 64 -5.91 17.41 -1.89
CA ARG A 64 -7.01 18.01 -1.14
C ARG A 64 -8.09 18.50 -2.12
N SER A 65 -9.35 18.45 -1.72
CA SER A 65 -10.48 18.90 -2.54
C SER A 65 -10.40 20.38 -2.92
N ASN A 66 -9.82 21.20 -2.03
CA ASN A 66 -9.60 22.63 -2.23
C ASN A 66 -8.27 22.98 -2.93
N THR A 67 -7.53 21.99 -3.45
CA THR A 67 -6.32 22.28 -4.22
C THR A 67 -6.70 23.02 -5.51
N VAL A 68 -6.14 24.21 -5.69
CA VAL A 68 -6.34 25.01 -6.90
C VAL A 68 -5.62 24.34 -8.08
N LEU A 69 -6.28 24.25 -9.21
CA LEU A 69 -5.70 23.81 -10.48
C LEU A 69 -5.49 25.04 -11.35
N SER A 70 -4.25 25.49 -11.48
CA SER A 70 -3.90 26.64 -12.31
C SER A 70 -3.68 26.21 -13.76
N ASN A 71 -4.28 26.93 -14.69
CA ASN A 71 -4.19 26.67 -16.15
C ASN A 71 -4.51 25.20 -16.51
N PRO A 72 -5.67 24.66 -16.15
CA PRO A 72 -6.01 23.28 -16.48
C PRO A 72 -6.11 23.10 -18.00
N LYS A 73 -5.59 21.97 -18.49
CA LYS A 73 -5.71 21.54 -19.89
C LYS A 73 -6.32 20.15 -19.90
N ALA A 74 -7.48 20.01 -20.51
CA ALA A 74 -8.17 18.74 -20.62
C ALA A 74 -7.34 17.74 -21.45
N LEU A 75 -7.17 16.54 -20.92
CA LEU A 75 -6.62 15.38 -21.60
C LEU A 75 -7.75 14.52 -22.18
N ARG A 76 -8.88 14.47 -21.48
CA ARG A 76 -10.10 13.81 -21.94
C ARG A 76 -11.15 14.89 -22.25
N ARG A 77 -11.70 14.83 -23.46
CA ARG A 77 -12.76 15.75 -23.93
C ARG A 77 -14.15 15.14 -23.84
N TRP A 78 -14.26 13.82 -23.81
CA TRP A 78 -15.54 13.11 -23.84
C TRP A 78 -15.61 12.09 -22.68
N PRO A 79 -16.79 11.92 -22.05
CA PRO A 79 -17.02 10.83 -21.12
C PRO A 79 -16.79 9.49 -21.82
N VAL A 80 -16.31 8.49 -21.08
CA VAL A 80 -16.26 7.10 -21.53
C VAL A 80 -17.38 6.38 -20.80
N ASP A 81 -18.20 5.66 -21.54
CA ASP A 81 -19.30 4.87 -20.98
C ASP A 81 -18.73 3.88 -19.95
N ASP A 82 -19.47 3.68 -18.85
CA ASP A 82 -19.10 2.84 -17.71
C ASP A 82 -17.80 3.25 -16.95
N SER A 83 -17.22 4.40 -17.26
CA SER A 83 -16.08 4.93 -16.52
C SER A 83 -16.50 5.69 -15.27
N ASN A 84 -15.85 5.41 -14.15
CA ASN A 84 -16.00 6.20 -12.94
C ASN A 84 -15.15 7.48 -12.95
N VAL A 85 -14.38 7.73 -14.00
CA VAL A 85 -13.55 8.93 -14.18
C VAL A 85 -14.43 10.07 -14.65
N VAL A 86 -14.39 11.17 -13.90
CA VAL A 86 -15.20 12.38 -14.15
C VAL A 86 -14.37 13.44 -14.88
N GLU A 87 -13.09 13.56 -14.54
CA GLU A 87 -12.22 14.58 -15.10
C GLU A 87 -10.78 14.04 -15.25
N ASP A 88 -10.13 14.42 -16.33
CA ASP A 88 -8.73 14.08 -16.62
C ASP A 88 -8.05 15.28 -17.28
N VAL A 89 -7.22 15.98 -16.49
CA VAL A 89 -6.59 17.23 -16.89
C VAL A 89 -5.12 17.26 -16.50
N THR A 90 -4.36 18.15 -17.14
CA THR A 90 -3.06 18.56 -16.60
C THR A 90 -3.17 19.98 -16.06
N ALA A 91 -2.53 20.25 -14.91
CA ALA A 91 -2.52 21.58 -14.30
C ALA A 91 -1.22 21.81 -13.52
N VAL A 92 -0.93 23.07 -13.26
CA VAL A 92 -0.04 23.46 -12.17
C VAL A 92 -0.88 23.46 -10.89
N LEU A 93 -0.39 22.83 -9.83
CA LEU A 93 -1.14 22.67 -8.58
C LEU A 93 -0.78 23.78 -7.60
N GLY A 94 -1.78 24.43 -7.04
CA GLY A 94 -1.62 25.54 -6.09
C GLY A 94 -1.92 26.90 -6.70
N CYS A 95 -1.74 27.95 -5.92
CA CYS A 95 -1.90 29.34 -6.32
C CYS A 95 -0.54 30.01 -6.53
N GLU A 96 -0.51 31.19 -7.14
CA GLU A 96 0.73 31.93 -7.48
C GLU A 96 1.74 32.04 -6.33
N ALA A 97 1.27 32.24 -5.10
CA ALA A 97 2.13 32.33 -3.92
C ALA A 97 2.77 31.00 -3.53
N LYS A 98 2.13 29.85 -3.85
CA LYS A 98 2.60 28.50 -3.54
C LYS A 98 2.02 27.51 -4.54
N GLN A 99 2.80 27.16 -5.54
CA GLN A 99 2.40 26.22 -6.60
C GLN A 99 3.53 25.26 -6.94
N THR A 100 3.20 24.18 -7.66
CA THR A 100 4.19 23.28 -8.22
C THR A 100 4.96 23.96 -9.35
N GLN A 101 6.23 23.61 -9.51
CA GLN A 101 7.06 24.10 -10.63
C GLN A 101 6.68 23.40 -11.94
N ARG A 102 6.23 22.14 -11.84
CA ARG A 102 5.84 21.32 -12.98
C ARG A 102 4.32 21.18 -13.07
N ARG A 103 3.87 20.83 -14.27
CA ARG A 103 2.48 20.43 -14.49
C ARG A 103 2.32 18.96 -14.18
N PHE A 104 1.29 18.65 -13.41
CA PHE A 104 0.92 17.26 -13.11
C PHE A 104 -0.43 16.93 -13.74
N ARG A 105 -0.61 15.64 -14.04
CA ARG A 105 -1.91 15.14 -14.41
C ARG A 105 -2.77 14.99 -13.17
N VAL A 106 -4.02 15.43 -13.27
CA VAL A 106 -5.02 15.29 -12.22
C VAL A 106 -6.18 14.48 -12.76
N VAL A 107 -6.45 13.35 -12.11
CA VAL A 107 -7.59 12.50 -12.42
C VAL A 107 -8.60 12.61 -11.28
N THR A 108 -9.83 12.99 -11.61
CA THR A 108 -10.98 13.01 -10.69
C THR A 108 -11.90 11.85 -11.02
N PHE A 109 -12.24 11.04 -10.02
CA PHE A 109 -13.10 9.88 -10.21
C PHE A 109 -14.01 9.65 -8.99
N LEU A 110 -15.07 8.89 -9.17
CA LEU A 110 -16.01 8.51 -8.10
C LEU A 110 -15.56 7.22 -7.41
N ASP A 111 -15.61 7.23 -6.08
CA ASP A 111 -15.48 6.00 -5.28
C ASP A 111 -16.78 5.19 -5.31
N SER A 112 -16.77 4.01 -4.68
CA SER A 112 -17.95 3.13 -4.59
C SER A 112 -19.15 3.73 -3.82
N LYS A 113 -18.95 4.86 -3.14
CA LYS A 113 -19.97 5.60 -2.38
C LYS A 113 -20.42 6.87 -3.10
N GLY A 114 -19.91 7.12 -4.30
CA GLY A 114 -20.20 8.32 -5.08
C GLY A 114 -19.43 9.57 -4.65
N ASN A 115 -18.40 9.46 -3.80
CA ASN A 115 -17.58 10.61 -3.42
C ASN A 115 -16.51 10.87 -4.47
N PHE A 116 -16.25 12.16 -4.74
CA PHE A 116 -15.15 12.57 -5.60
C PHE A 116 -13.79 12.35 -4.94
N ILE A 117 -12.94 11.64 -5.66
CA ILE A 117 -11.52 11.49 -5.32
C ILE A 117 -10.70 12.15 -6.41
N ARG A 118 -9.75 13.01 -6.01
CA ARG A 118 -8.82 13.68 -6.90
C ARG A 118 -7.40 13.20 -6.60
N VAL A 119 -6.71 12.75 -7.62
CA VAL A 119 -5.31 12.33 -7.51
C VAL A 119 -4.45 13.09 -8.50
N ALA A 120 -3.26 13.48 -8.06
CA ALA A 120 -2.20 14.01 -8.90
C ALA A 120 -1.18 12.92 -9.20
N THR A 121 -0.65 12.90 -10.42
CA THR A 121 0.31 11.90 -10.87
C THR A 121 1.19 12.45 -12.00
N ASN A 122 2.37 11.85 -12.16
CA ASN A 122 3.23 12.03 -13.33
C ASN A 122 3.13 10.88 -14.36
N LEU A 123 2.20 9.93 -14.16
CA LEU A 123 1.94 8.81 -15.05
C LEU A 123 1.09 9.23 -16.24
N VAL A 124 1.71 9.85 -17.22
CA VAL A 124 1.02 10.36 -18.42
C VAL A 124 0.68 9.27 -19.45
N PHE A 125 1.35 8.13 -19.37
CA PHE A 125 1.23 7.03 -20.33
C PHE A 125 0.15 5.98 -19.95
N LEU A 126 -0.41 6.06 -18.76
CA LEU A 126 -1.50 5.17 -18.33
C LEU A 126 -2.87 5.81 -18.61
N SER A 127 -3.92 4.98 -18.77
CA SER A 127 -5.29 5.48 -18.85
C SER A 127 -5.74 6.07 -17.50
N ALA A 128 -6.73 6.96 -17.52
CA ALA A 128 -7.27 7.55 -16.29
C ALA A 128 -7.95 6.50 -15.41
N GLU A 129 -8.60 5.50 -16.02
CA GLU A 129 -9.19 4.36 -15.34
C GLU A 129 -8.13 3.51 -14.61
N THR A 130 -6.99 3.29 -15.26
CA THR A 130 -5.85 2.58 -14.65
C THR A 130 -5.31 3.35 -13.44
N ILE A 131 -5.18 4.67 -13.55
CA ILE A 131 -4.76 5.51 -12.41
C ILE A 131 -5.77 5.44 -11.26
N ALA A 132 -7.07 5.50 -11.56
CA ALA A 132 -8.12 5.34 -10.56
C ALA A 132 -8.07 3.95 -9.90
N ALA A 133 -7.84 2.89 -10.68
CA ALA A 133 -7.69 1.53 -10.18
C ALA A 133 -6.46 1.39 -9.28
N ILE A 134 -5.30 1.92 -9.69
CA ILE A 134 -4.08 1.95 -8.88
C ILE A 134 -4.34 2.64 -7.53
N TYR A 135 -5.02 3.78 -7.54
CA TYR A 135 -5.33 4.46 -6.27
C TYR A 135 -6.27 3.66 -5.38
N LYS A 136 -7.24 2.92 -5.93
CA LYS A 136 -8.13 2.06 -5.14
C LYS A 136 -7.36 0.98 -4.38
N GLU A 137 -6.27 0.47 -4.94
CA GLU A 137 -5.42 -0.53 -4.29
C GLU A 137 -4.76 -0.02 -3.00
N ARG A 138 -4.66 1.29 -2.79
CA ARG A 138 -4.23 1.87 -1.50
C ARG A 138 -5.03 1.32 -0.32
N TRP A 139 -6.30 0.94 -0.54
CA TRP A 139 -7.13 0.35 0.51
C TRP A 139 -6.57 -0.95 1.11
N GLN A 140 -5.68 -1.62 0.41
CA GLN A 140 -5.05 -2.86 0.89
C GLN A 140 -4.27 -2.65 2.21
N ILE A 141 -3.69 -1.46 2.42
CA ILE A 141 -3.01 -1.17 3.70
C ILE A 141 -4.01 -1.04 4.87
N GLU A 142 -5.22 -0.54 4.63
CA GLU A 142 -6.26 -0.47 5.65
C GLU A 142 -6.81 -1.86 5.98
N LEU A 143 -6.95 -2.72 4.97
CA LEU A 143 -7.31 -4.13 5.16
C LEU A 143 -6.24 -4.88 5.95
N PHE A 144 -4.98 -4.63 5.66
CA PHE A 144 -3.83 -5.17 6.40
C PHE A 144 -3.88 -4.76 7.88
N PHE A 145 -4.01 -3.48 8.21
CA PHE A 145 -4.10 -3.04 9.61
C PHE A 145 -5.35 -3.57 10.31
N ARG A 146 -6.48 -3.65 9.61
CA ARG A 146 -7.70 -4.27 10.14
C ARG A 146 -7.45 -5.73 10.48
N TRP A 147 -6.80 -6.46 9.58
CA TRP A 147 -6.46 -7.86 9.77
C TRP A 147 -5.54 -8.07 10.99
N ILE A 148 -4.45 -7.29 11.12
CA ILE A 148 -3.54 -7.33 12.28
C ILE A 148 -4.33 -7.11 13.58
N LYS A 149 -5.17 -6.08 13.62
CA LYS A 149 -5.99 -5.77 14.80
C LYS A 149 -6.95 -6.90 15.17
N GLN A 150 -7.43 -7.67 14.20
CA GLN A 150 -8.38 -8.76 14.43
C GLN A 150 -7.71 -10.07 14.85
N HIS A 151 -6.54 -10.37 14.31
CA HIS A 151 -5.94 -11.71 14.41
C HIS A 151 -4.71 -11.79 15.31
N LEU A 152 -4.01 -10.69 15.55
CA LEU A 152 -2.74 -10.67 16.29
C LEU A 152 -2.80 -9.94 17.65
N ASN A 153 -3.99 -9.83 18.22
CA ASN A 153 -4.22 -9.34 19.59
C ASN A 153 -3.67 -7.92 19.88
N VAL A 154 -3.49 -7.09 18.86
CA VAL A 154 -2.92 -5.73 18.99
C VAL A 154 -3.91 -4.73 19.62
N LYS A 155 -5.19 -5.12 19.75
CA LYS A 155 -6.22 -4.28 20.36
C LYS A 155 -6.02 -4.11 21.89
N ARG A 156 -5.35 -5.03 22.54
CA ARG A 156 -5.05 -5.00 23.97
C ARG A 156 -3.54 -4.96 24.13
N LEU A 157 -3.04 -3.84 24.60
CA LEU A 157 -1.62 -3.69 24.87
C LEU A 157 -1.25 -4.47 26.14
N PHE A 158 -0.14 -5.18 26.11
CA PHE A 158 0.40 -5.93 27.26
C PHE A 158 1.13 -5.03 28.26
N GLY A 159 1.48 -3.82 27.83
CA GLY A 159 2.12 -2.81 28.66
C GLY A 159 1.90 -1.41 28.10
N THR A 160 2.14 -0.39 28.92
CA THR A 160 1.95 1.03 28.59
C THR A 160 3.25 1.74 28.26
N SER A 161 4.41 1.12 28.51
CA SER A 161 5.69 1.70 28.14
C SER A 161 5.86 1.70 26.59
N PRO A 162 6.53 2.71 26.01
CA PRO A 162 6.79 2.75 24.57
C PRO A 162 7.41 1.45 24.06
N ASN A 163 8.42 0.91 24.73
CA ASN A 163 9.08 -0.34 24.35
C ASN A 163 8.11 -1.53 24.32
N ALA A 164 7.20 -1.66 25.30
CA ALA A 164 6.23 -2.74 25.33
C ALA A 164 5.27 -2.64 24.14
N VAL A 165 4.81 -1.42 23.81
CA VAL A 165 3.94 -1.16 22.66
C VAL A 165 4.63 -1.50 21.35
N TYR A 166 5.85 -0.99 21.15
CA TYR A 166 6.62 -1.26 19.92
C TYR A 166 6.95 -2.74 19.76
N ASN A 167 7.41 -3.42 20.82
CA ASN A 167 7.69 -4.85 20.77
C ASN A 167 6.45 -5.66 20.35
N GLN A 168 5.27 -5.30 20.86
CA GLN A 168 4.02 -5.97 20.49
C GLN A 168 3.65 -5.69 19.02
N LEU A 169 3.81 -4.45 18.54
CA LEU A 169 3.53 -4.09 17.15
C LEU A 169 4.50 -4.76 16.19
N TYR A 170 5.81 -4.72 16.47
CA TYR A 170 6.80 -5.39 15.63
C TYR A 170 6.64 -6.92 15.66
N GLY A 171 6.34 -7.50 16.81
CA GLY A 171 6.01 -8.92 16.91
C GLY A 171 4.83 -9.31 16.03
N ALA A 172 3.79 -8.48 16.00
CA ALA A 172 2.64 -8.68 15.12
C ALA A 172 3.00 -8.54 13.63
N LEU A 173 3.84 -7.55 13.27
CA LEU A 173 4.32 -7.38 11.89
C LEU A 173 5.15 -8.57 11.43
N ILE A 174 6.09 -9.03 12.26
CA ILE A 174 6.94 -10.20 11.98
C ILE A 174 6.08 -11.45 11.81
N ALA A 175 5.14 -11.68 12.73
CA ALA A 175 4.22 -12.82 12.63
C ALA A 175 3.41 -12.79 11.33
N TYR A 176 2.89 -11.62 10.94
CA TYR A 176 2.18 -11.47 9.66
C TYR A 176 3.08 -11.81 8.47
N VAL A 177 4.30 -11.25 8.42
CA VAL A 177 5.24 -11.48 7.31
C VAL A 177 5.57 -12.96 7.18
N LEU A 178 5.91 -13.63 8.29
CA LEU A 178 6.24 -15.05 8.29
C LEU A 178 5.06 -15.93 7.85
N LEU A 179 3.86 -15.67 8.38
CA LEU A 179 2.65 -16.41 8.02
C LEU A 179 2.25 -16.16 6.56
N ARG A 180 2.39 -14.94 6.08
CA ARG A 180 2.10 -14.59 4.70
C ARG A 180 3.09 -15.23 3.74
N TRP A 181 4.37 -15.21 4.08
CA TRP A 181 5.42 -15.88 3.33
C TRP A 181 5.16 -17.39 3.25
N LEU A 182 4.90 -18.07 4.38
CA LEU A 182 4.56 -19.49 4.40
C LEU A 182 3.38 -19.83 3.48
N TYR A 183 2.34 -19.00 3.54
CA TYR A 183 1.17 -19.18 2.68
C TYR A 183 1.52 -19.01 1.19
N GLN A 184 2.29 -18.00 0.82
CA GLN A 184 2.65 -17.73 -0.57
C GLN A 184 3.55 -18.80 -1.16
N GLU A 185 4.52 -19.26 -0.39
CA GLU A 185 5.44 -20.33 -0.82
C GLU A 185 4.75 -21.69 -0.93
N ALA A 186 3.84 -22.00 -0.02
CA ALA A 186 3.14 -23.30 -0.03
C ALA A 186 1.99 -23.36 -1.04
N LYS A 187 1.26 -22.25 -1.25
CA LYS A 187 0.05 -22.22 -2.08
C LYS A 187 0.23 -22.76 -3.50
N PRO A 188 1.31 -22.49 -4.24
CA PRO A 188 1.52 -23.01 -5.60
C PRO A 188 1.60 -24.53 -5.67
N THR A 189 1.89 -25.21 -4.57
CA THR A 189 1.98 -26.68 -4.52
C THR A 189 0.63 -27.37 -4.27
N TRP A 190 -0.41 -26.60 -3.92
CA TRP A 190 -1.74 -27.15 -3.63
C TRP A 190 -2.50 -27.44 -4.93
N ARG A 191 -2.91 -28.68 -5.13
CA ARG A 191 -3.60 -29.13 -6.35
C ARG A 191 -5.13 -29.18 -6.18
N CYS A 192 -5.57 -29.66 -5.03
CA CYS A 192 -6.99 -29.91 -4.76
C CYS A 192 -7.59 -28.95 -3.74
N VAL A 193 -6.79 -28.09 -3.12
CA VAL A 193 -7.21 -27.21 -2.03
C VAL A 193 -7.06 -25.74 -2.43
N ASN A 194 -8.15 -24.98 -2.33
CA ASN A 194 -8.10 -23.53 -2.49
C ASN A 194 -8.51 -22.86 -1.18
N LEU A 195 -7.53 -22.46 -0.39
CA LEU A 195 -7.75 -21.72 0.85
C LEU A 195 -7.42 -20.24 0.68
N SER A 196 -8.28 -19.38 1.22
CA SER A 196 -7.90 -17.98 1.44
C SER A 196 -6.83 -17.89 2.53
N PHE A 197 -6.08 -16.78 2.55
CA PHE A 197 -5.08 -16.57 3.62
C PHE A 197 -5.71 -16.61 5.02
N THR A 198 -6.90 -16.06 5.19
CA THR A 198 -7.62 -16.08 6.46
C THR A 198 -8.04 -17.49 6.88
N ASP A 199 -8.54 -18.30 5.93
CA ASP A 199 -8.91 -19.70 6.22
C ASP A 199 -7.69 -20.56 6.51
N PHE A 200 -6.59 -20.34 5.78
CA PHE A 200 -5.31 -20.99 6.07
C PHE A 200 -4.89 -20.75 7.52
N LEU A 201 -4.89 -19.50 7.97
CA LEU A 201 -4.50 -19.17 9.34
C LEU A 201 -5.44 -19.72 10.40
N ARG A 202 -6.74 -19.66 10.15
CA ARG A 202 -7.74 -20.25 11.04
C ARG A 202 -7.50 -21.75 11.21
N LYS A 203 -7.31 -22.45 10.10
CA LYS A 203 -7.06 -23.91 10.12
C LYS A 203 -5.69 -24.26 10.72
N LEU A 204 -4.66 -23.46 10.43
CA LEU A 204 -3.33 -23.61 11.04
C LEU A 204 -3.41 -23.50 12.56
N ARG A 205 -4.08 -22.46 13.07
CA ARG A 205 -4.26 -22.25 14.51
C ARG A 205 -5.03 -23.36 15.21
N LEU A 206 -6.01 -23.94 14.51
CA LEU A 206 -6.83 -25.03 15.05
C LEU A 206 -6.22 -26.43 14.85
N GLY A 207 -5.06 -26.54 14.17
CA GLY A 207 -4.49 -27.83 13.81
C GLY A 207 -5.32 -28.62 12.78
N GLN A 208 -6.14 -27.91 11.99
CA GLN A 208 -7.11 -28.49 11.04
C GLN A 208 -6.74 -28.24 9.58
N LEU A 209 -5.45 -28.11 9.30
CA LEU A 209 -4.99 -27.98 7.92
C LEU A 209 -5.31 -29.24 7.11
N PRO A 210 -5.78 -29.13 5.85
CA PRO A 210 -5.85 -30.26 4.95
C PRO A 210 -4.48 -30.94 4.83
N THR A 211 -4.48 -32.26 4.69
CA THR A 211 -3.24 -33.07 4.64
C THR A 211 -2.27 -32.58 3.57
N GLU A 212 -2.78 -32.22 2.39
CA GLU A 212 -1.96 -31.66 1.29
C GLU A 212 -1.23 -30.37 1.72
N VAL A 213 -1.94 -29.47 2.39
CA VAL A 213 -1.38 -28.20 2.87
C VAL A 213 -0.36 -28.43 3.97
N ALA A 214 -0.68 -29.28 4.95
CA ALA A 214 0.23 -29.63 6.04
C ALA A 214 1.53 -30.27 5.50
N TYR A 215 1.40 -31.19 4.55
CA TYR A 215 2.55 -31.84 3.90
C TYR A 215 3.43 -30.84 3.15
N SER A 216 2.84 -29.92 2.38
CA SER A 216 3.57 -28.87 1.67
C SER A 216 4.38 -27.99 2.61
N LEU A 217 3.79 -27.62 3.76
CA LEU A 217 4.49 -26.81 4.77
C LEU A 217 5.67 -27.58 5.39
N VAL A 218 5.48 -28.86 5.72
CA VAL A 218 6.56 -29.70 6.28
C VAL A 218 7.70 -29.82 5.27
N GLN A 219 7.41 -30.07 4.01
CA GLN A 219 8.42 -30.11 2.95
C GLN A 219 9.18 -28.79 2.80
N LEU A 220 8.46 -27.68 2.73
CA LEU A 220 9.05 -26.34 2.63
C LEU A 220 10.03 -26.06 3.78
N LEU A 221 9.60 -26.33 5.00
CA LEU A 221 10.42 -26.10 6.20
C LEU A 221 11.62 -27.04 6.28
N SER A 222 11.46 -28.31 5.88
CA SER A 222 12.55 -29.29 5.85
C SER A 222 13.62 -28.94 4.81
N THR A 223 13.22 -28.54 3.61
CA THR A 223 14.14 -28.15 2.54
C THR A 223 14.96 -26.91 2.93
N ARG A 224 14.30 -25.90 3.56
CA ARG A 224 14.97 -24.68 4.02
C ARG A 224 15.90 -24.94 5.21
N ARG A 225 15.58 -25.89 6.09
CA ARG A 225 16.47 -26.29 7.18
C ARG A 225 17.80 -26.86 6.68
N CYS A 226 17.78 -27.67 5.62
CA CYS A 226 19.00 -28.19 5.00
C CYS A 226 19.88 -27.09 4.40
N LEU A 227 19.26 -26.02 3.82
CA LEU A 227 20.01 -24.89 3.28
C LEU A 227 20.69 -24.05 4.37
N LEU A 228 20.04 -23.89 5.53
CA LEU A 228 20.62 -23.13 6.66
C LEU A 228 21.74 -23.89 7.39
N LEU A 229 21.74 -25.22 7.34
CA LEU A 229 22.79 -26.06 7.95
C LEU A 229 24.05 -26.18 7.07
N ASN A 230 23.97 -25.82 5.78
CA ASN A 230 25.09 -25.84 4.84
C ASN A 230 25.84 -24.50 4.72
N ILE A 231 25.53 -23.50 5.56
CA ILE A 231 26.21 -22.21 5.66
C ILE A 231 27.08 -22.17 6.95
N GLY A 232 27.63 -23.30 7.35
CA GLY A 232 28.57 -23.41 8.46
C GLY A 232 29.96 -23.83 7.98
#